data_df25ee7fe7fe775255105c86d0666847
#
_entry.id   df25ee7fe7fe775255105c86d0666847
#
_cell.length_a   1.000
_cell.length_b   1.000
_cell.length_c   1.000
_cell.angle_alpha   90.00
_cell.angle_beta   90.00
_cell.angle_gamma   90.00
#
_symmetry.space_group_name_H-M   'P 1'
#
loop_
_entity.id
_entity.type
_entity.pdbx_description
1 polymer ?
#
loop_
_entity_poly.entity_id
_entity_poly.type
_entity_poly.pdbx_seq_one_letter_code
_entity_poly.pdbx_strand_id
1 'polypeptide(L)'
;MDAIAKYFSLKFEHHHALEDAMMCFRILKKIKARYHVKELNDLHEMLHLDYGKMAPHYYRNIFGSDIERNQQWTLEGEKDPSHFLFHQCLFLDSLPPRYSTSTKEYIEKHGGFIQEKVNRNTHYLIHSNKRGSKNYKKALELIDEGQDIQFLSIYDFIKQTKLKGEK
;
A
#
# COMPACT_ATOMS: atom_id res chain seq x y z
N MET A 1 12.72 -9.49 -11.12
CA MET A 1 13.30 -10.33 -10.04
C MET A 1 14.68 -9.86 -9.57
N ASP A 2 15.54 -9.37 -10.43
CA ASP A 2 16.93 -8.95 -10.13
C ASP A 2 17.09 -7.95 -9.02
N ALA A 3 16.28 -6.90 -9.02
CA ALA A 3 16.33 -5.87 -7.98
C ALA A 3 16.06 -6.44 -6.59
N ILE A 4 15.07 -7.34 -6.49
CA ILE A 4 14.71 -7.99 -5.22
C ILE A 4 15.77 -9.00 -4.80
N ALA A 5 16.30 -9.79 -5.74
CA ALA A 5 17.37 -10.74 -5.48
C ALA A 5 18.64 -10.00 -5.01
N LYS A 6 18.99 -8.90 -5.65
CA LYS A 6 20.10 -8.03 -5.26
C LYS A 6 19.91 -7.45 -3.86
N TYR A 7 18.70 -6.98 -3.54
CA TYR A 7 18.37 -6.47 -2.21
C TYR A 7 18.59 -7.50 -1.11
N PHE A 8 18.21 -8.77 -1.36
CA PHE A 8 18.43 -9.86 -0.40
C PHE A 8 19.81 -10.54 -0.54
N SER A 9 20.72 -10.00 -1.35
CA SER A 9 22.04 -10.58 -1.64
C SER A 9 21.98 -12.03 -2.12
N LEU A 10 20.97 -12.34 -2.95
CA LEU A 10 20.77 -13.65 -3.55
C LEU A 10 21.37 -13.67 -4.97
N LYS A 11 22.13 -14.72 -5.26
CA LYS A 11 22.68 -14.97 -6.61
C LYS A 11 21.90 -16.09 -7.27
N PHE A 12 21.56 -15.94 -8.54
CA PHE A 12 20.91 -16.97 -9.34
C PHE A 12 21.12 -16.74 -10.83
N GLU A 13 20.97 -17.77 -11.63
CA GLU A 13 21.03 -17.70 -13.09
C GLU A 13 19.61 -17.57 -13.66
N HIS A 14 19.42 -16.56 -14.50
CA HIS A 14 18.13 -16.31 -15.14
C HIS A 14 17.81 -17.33 -16.23
N HIS A 15 16.50 -17.45 -16.50
CA HIS A 15 15.92 -18.25 -17.59
C HIS A 15 16.01 -19.76 -17.41
N HIS A 16 16.26 -20.24 -16.19
CA HIS A 16 16.05 -21.63 -15.80
C HIS A 16 14.83 -21.74 -14.90
N ALA A 17 13.78 -22.38 -15.37
CA ALA A 17 12.49 -22.44 -14.64
C ALA A 17 12.62 -22.93 -13.19
N LEU A 18 13.50 -23.90 -12.95
CA LEU A 18 13.77 -24.39 -11.59
C LEU A 18 14.49 -23.33 -10.75
N GLU A 19 15.48 -22.65 -11.29
CA GLU A 19 16.24 -21.59 -10.61
C GLU A 19 15.32 -20.40 -10.27
N ASP A 20 14.48 -19.99 -11.20
CA ASP A 20 13.50 -18.94 -11.00
C ASP A 20 12.49 -19.30 -9.90
N ALA A 21 11.98 -20.53 -9.90
CA ALA A 21 11.08 -21.03 -8.84
C ALA A 21 11.77 -21.07 -7.47
N MET A 22 13.00 -21.57 -7.41
CA MET A 22 13.80 -21.60 -6.19
C MET A 22 14.11 -20.21 -5.67
N MET A 23 14.33 -19.25 -6.57
CA MET A 23 14.56 -17.85 -6.20
C MET A 23 13.32 -17.22 -5.60
N CYS A 24 12.13 -17.41 -6.21
CA CYS A 24 10.87 -16.97 -5.64
C CYS A 24 10.66 -17.51 -4.22
N PHE A 25 10.96 -18.78 -4.00
CA PHE A 25 10.85 -19.41 -2.68
C PHE A 25 11.84 -18.81 -1.66
N ARG A 26 13.10 -18.56 -2.06
CA ARG A 26 14.12 -17.93 -1.21
C ARG A 26 13.72 -16.49 -0.83
N ILE A 27 13.21 -15.72 -1.79
CA ILE A 27 12.69 -14.36 -1.56
C ILE A 27 11.53 -14.40 -0.56
N LEU A 28 10.55 -15.30 -0.78
CA LEU A 28 9.41 -15.46 0.12
C LEU A 28 9.86 -15.79 1.55
N LYS A 29 10.82 -16.71 1.72
CA LYS A 29 11.40 -17.02 3.04
C LYS A 29 12.02 -15.79 3.71
N LYS A 30 12.76 -14.98 2.95
CA LYS A 30 13.37 -13.74 3.48
C LYS A 30 12.31 -12.72 3.90
N ILE A 31 11.25 -12.57 3.10
CA ILE A 31 10.13 -11.69 3.42
C ILE A 31 9.43 -12.17 4.69
N LYS A 32 9.05 -13.46 4.78
CA LYS A 32 8.42 -14.03 5.97
C LYS A 32 9.27 -13.82 7.23
N ALA A 33 10.58 -14.05 7.13
CA ALA A 33 11.49 -13.82 8.24
C ALA A 33 11.56 -12.35 8.65
N ARG A 34 11.58 -11.42 7.69
CA ARG A 34 11.63 -9.97 7.95
C ARG A 34 10.38 -9.49 8.69
N TYR A 35 9.22 -10.02 8.34
CA TYR A 35 7.94 -9.64 8.95
C TYR A 35 7.53 -10.55 10.12
N HIS A 36 8.39 -11.49 10.51
CA HIS A 36 8.14 -12.44 11.61
C HIS A 36 6.86 -13.27 11.48
N VAL A 37 6.42 -13.53 10.23
CA VAL A 37 5.22 -14.34 9.95
C VAL A 37 5.58 -15.78 9.61
N LYS A 38 4.77 -16.73 10.09
CA LYS A 38 4.97 -18.18 9.86
C LYS A 38 4.19 -18.66 8.63
N GLU A 39 2.97 -18.19 8.47
CA GLU A 39 2.08 -18.63 7.41
C GLU A 39 2.02 -17.61 6.28
N LEU A 40 1.68 -18.07 5.06
CA LEU A 40 1.54 -17.20 3.90
C LEU A 40 0.31 -16.30 4.01
N ASN A 41 -0.76 -16.82 4.63
CA ASN A 41 -1.98 -16.06 4.87
C ASN A 41 -1.71 -14.84 5.76
N ASP A 42 -0.96 -15.02 6.85
CA ASP A 42 -0.59 -13.91 7.75
C ASP A 42 0.18 -12.83 6.99
N LEU A 43 1.05 -13.24 6.05
CA LEU A 43 1.78 -12.29 5.21
C LEU A 43 0.85 -11.54 4.24
N HIS A 44 -0.13 -12.23 3.67
CA HIS A 44 -1.13 -11.61 2.78
C HIS A 44 -1.99 -10.60 3.53
N GLU A 45 -2.48 -10.96 4.72
CA GLU A 45 -3.24 -10.06 5.58
C GLU A 45 -2.44 -8.83 5.96
N MET A 46 -1.20 -9.03 6.43
CA MET A 46 -0.32 -7.93 6.85
C MET A 46 0.06 -6.99 5.70
N LEU A 47 0.24 -7.52 4.49
CA LEU A 47 0.55 -6.74 3.29
C LEU A 47 -0.69 -6.26 2.54
N HIS A 48 -1.89 -6.56 3.06
CA HIS A 48 -3.18 -6.26 2.42
C HIS A 48 -3.25 -6.75 0.97
N LEU A 49 -2.77 -7.98 0.73
CA LEU A 49 -2.74 -8.60 -0.59
C LEU A 49 -3.93 -9.54 -0.76
N ASP A 50 -4.69 -9.34 -1.81
CA ASP A 50 -5.72 -10.28 -2.23
C ASP A 50 -5.10 -11.49 -2.94
N TYR A 51 -5.65 -12.68 -2.70
CA TYR A 51 -5.32 -13.85 -3.52
C TYR A 51 -5.80 -13.68 -4.95
N GLY A 52 -4.97 -14.11 -5.90
CA GLY A 52 -5.38 -14.27 -7.28
C GLY A 52 -6.54 -15.26 -7.39
N LYS A 53 -7.44 -15.02 -8.33
CA LYS A 53 -8.55 -15.93 -8.64
C LYS A 53 -8.33 -16.53 -10.03
N MET A 54 -8.50 -17.84 -10.14
CA MET A 54 -8.41 -18.57 -11.40
C MET A 54 -9.70 -19.35 -11.63
N ALA A 55 -10.29 -19.21 -12.79
CA ALA A 55 -11.44 -19.98 -13.27
C ALA A 55 -11.24 -20.31 -14.75
N PRO A 56 -11.97 -21.25 -15.35
CA PRO A 56 -11.70 -21.76 -16.70
C PRO A 56 -11.55 -20.70 -17.82
N HIS A 57 -12.16 -19.53 -17.66
CA HIS A 57 -12.11 -18.43 -18.62
C HIS A 57 -11.72 -17.09 -18.02
N TYR A 58 -11.20 -17.08 -16.78
CA TYR A 58 -10.87 -15.87 -16.05
C TYR A 58 -9.70 -16.12 -15.13
N TYR A 59 -8.73 -15.22 -15.14
CA TYR A 59 -7.75 -15.14 -14.07
C TYR A 59 -7.61 -13.70 -13.61
N ARG A 60 -7.44 -13.52 -12.30
CA ARG A 60 -7.09 -12.25 -11.68
C ARG A 60 -5.77 -12.44 -10.96
N ASN A 61 -4.82 -11.59 -11.27
CA ASN A 61 -3.53 -11.59 -10.58
C ASN A 61 -3.69 -11.23 -9.09
N ILE A 62 -2.73 -11.72 -8.30
CA ILE A 62 -2.56 -11.41 -6.87
C ILE A 62 -2.33 -9.92 -6.62
N PHE A 63 -1.82 -9.21 -7.62
CA PHE A 63 -1.57 -7.78 -7.48
C PHE A 63 -2.89 -7.08 -7.25
N GLY A 64 -3.01 -6.46 -6.08
CA GLY A 64 -3.99 -5.42 -5.89
C GLY A 64 -3.94 -4.56 -7.14
N SER A 65 -4.99 -4.64 -7.93
CA SER A 65 -5.08 -4.14 -9.30
C SER A 65 -4.81 -2.64 -9.44
N ASP A 66 -4.46 -1.98 -8.34
CA ASP A 66 -4.45 -0.54 -8.23
C ASP A 66 -3.27 0.02 -7.42
N ILE A 67 -2.28 -0.80 -7.06
CA ILE A 67 -0.95 -0.26 -6.74
C ILE A 67 -0.34 0.07 -8.08
N GLU A 68 -0.46 1.32 -8.49
CA GLU A 68 0.02 1.78 -9.77
C GLU A 68 1.50 1.44 -9.92
N ARG A 69 1.85 0.97 -11.13
CA ARG A 69 3.21 0.57 -11.55
C ARG A 69 4.27 1.67 -11.39
N ASN A 70 3.89 2.86 -10.93
CA ASN A 70 4.74 4.05 -10.83
C ASN A 70 5.15 4.42 -9.40
N GLN A 71 4.68 3.73 -8.37
CA GLN A 71 5.26 3.94 -7.05
C GLN A 71 6.61 3.22 -6.98
N GLN A 72 7.67 3.94 -7.30
CA GLN A 72 9.01 3.54 -6.92
C GLN A 72 9.01 3.33 -5.40
N TRP A 73 9.18 2.10 -4.99
CA TRP A 73 9.50 1.76 -3.61
C TRP A 73 10.88 2.36 -3.32
N THR A 74 10.92 3.59 -2.87
CA THR A 74 12.14 4.15 -2.33
C THR A 74 12.39 3.47 -0.99
N LEU A 75 13.27 2.48 -1.00
CA LEU A 75 13.81 1.81 0.18
C LEU A 75 14.75 2.71 0.98
N GLU A 76 14.63 4.01 0.83
CA GLU A 76 15.43 5.00 1.53
C GLU A 76 14.89 5.21 2.95
N GLY A 77 15.61 4.66 3.90
CA GLY A 77 15.38 4.83 5.33
C GLY A 77 14.58 3.69 5.98
N GLU A 78 14.97 3.34 7.20
CA GLU A 78 14.18 2.46 8.07
C GLU A 78 12.89 3.18 8.46
N LYS A 79 11.79 2.82 7.81
CA LYS A 79 10.47 3.31 8.16
C LYS A 79 9.99 2.59 9.41
N ASP A 80 9.41 3.33 10.34
CA ASP A 80 8.91 2.78 11.60
C ASP A 80 7.68 1.88 11.34
N PRO A 81 7.79 0.55 11.55
CA PRO A 81 6.66 -0.37 11.35
C PRO A 81 5.51 -0.15 12.34
N SER A 82 5.75 0.54 13.46
CA SER A 82 4.72 0.85 14.46
C SER A 82 3.89 2.08 14.12
N HIS A 83 4.31 2.85 13.10
CA HIS A 83 3.58 4.03 12.68
C HIS A 83 2.25 3.68 12.01
N PHE A 84 1.16 4.35 12.38
CA PHE A 84 -0.19 4.05 11.89
C PHE A 84 -0.37 4.13 10.36
N LEU A 85 0.51 4.83 9.65
CA LEU A 85 0.52 4.91 8.19
C LEU A 85 1.36 3.82 7.53
N PHE A 86 2.14 3.07 8.30
CA PHE A 86 3.02 2.08 7.72
C PHE A 86 2.23 1.01 6.96
N HIS A 87 2.55 0.82 5.68
CA HIS A 87 1.86 -0.08 4.75
C HIS A 87 0.36 0.22 4.53
N GLN A 88 -0.11 1.41 4.88
CA GLN A 88 -1.49 1.81 4.62
C GLN A 88 -1.63 2.45 3.24
N CYS A 89 -2.74 2.14 2.56
CA CYS A 89 -3.13 2.77 1.30
C CYS A 89 -4.08 3.93 1.59
N LEU A 90 -3.72 5.12 1.11
CA LEU A 90 -4.47 6.34 1.39
C LEU A 90 -4.94 7.01 0.09
N PHE A 91 -6.15 7.52 0.10
CA PHE A 91 -6.66 8.40 -0.94
C PHE A 91 -6.82 9.82 -0.42
N LEU A 92 -6.31 10.81 -1.18
CA LEU A 92 -6.36 12.23 -0.81
C LEU A 92 -7.46 12.92 -1.63
N ASP A 93 -8.59 13.22 -0.98
CA ASP A 93 -9.75 13.81 -1.65
C ASP A 93 -9.78 15.34 -1.56
N SER A 94 -9.36 15.99 -2.64
CA SER A 94 -9.49 17.46 -2.81
C SER A 94 -8.88 18.26 -1.65
N LEU A 95 -7.64 17.95 -1.27
CA LEU A 95 -6.96 18.69 -0.19
C LEU A 95 -6.69 20.14 -0.57
N PRO A 96 -6.73 21.08 0.39
CA PRO A 96 -6.27 22.44 0.16
C PRO A 96 -4.79 22.45 -0.29
N PRO A 97 -4.41 23.26 -1.30
CA PRO A 97 -3.05 23.27 -1.85
C PRO A 97 -1.95 23.37 -0.78
N ARG A 98 -2.15 24.22 0.24
CA ARG A 98 -1.21 24.45 1.34
C ARG A 98 -0.89 23.19 2.18
N TYR A 99 -1.67 22.12 2.07
CA TYR A 99 -1.46 20.88 2.80
C TYR A 99 -1.16 19.69 1.88
N SER A 100 -1.31 19.88 0.56
CA SER A 100 -1.23 18.77 -0.38
C SER A 100 0.17 18.15 -0.43
N THR A 101 1.20 18.96 -0.61
CA THR A 101 2.60 18.50 -0.73
C THR A 101 3.10 17.93 0.60
N SER A 102 2.96 18.71 1.69
CA SER A 102 3.43 18.27 3.01
C SER A 102 2.72 17.02 3.52
N THR A 103 1.43 16.85 3.19
CA THR A 103 0.70 15.60 3.52
C THR A 103 1.24 14.40 2.76
N LYS A 104 1.50 14.56 1.45
CA LYS A 104 2.07 13.48 0.63
C LYS A 104 3.44 13.06 1.14
N GLU A 105 4.34 14.00 1.32
CA GLU A 105 5.69 13.74 1.86
C GLU A 105 5.65 13.06 3.23
N TYR A 106 4.75 13.49 4.10
CA TYR A 106 4.59 12.86 5.40
C TYR A 106 4.14 11.40 5.28
N ILE A 107 3.13 11.12 4.45
CA ILE A 107 2.61 9.76 4.23
C ILE A 107 3.72 8.86 3.69
N GLU A 108 4.41 9.29 2.64
CA GLU A 108 5.49 8.52 1.99
C GLU A 108 6.66 8.27 2.95
N LYS A 109 7.04 9.30 3.71
CA LYS A 109 8.09 9.20 4.73
C LYS A 109 7.79 8.12 5.78
N HIS A 110 6.52 7.95 6.15
CA HIS A 110 6.11 6.97 7.16
C HIS A 110 5.61 5.64 6.56
N GLY A 111 5.87 5.40 5.29
CA GLY A 111 5.60 4.11 4.66
C GLY A 111 4.16 3.90 4.19
N GLY A 112 3.35 4.94 4.14
CA GLY A 112 2.03 4.92 3.52
C GLY A 112 2.09 5.02 1.99
N PHE A 113 1.04 4.59 1.32
CA PHE A 113 0.89 4.60 -0.14
C PHE A 113 -0.27 5.49 -0.55
N ILE A 114 0.00 6.45 -1.45
CA ILE A 114 -1.03 7.34 -1.97
C ILE A 114 -1.60 6.74 -3.25
N GLN A 115 -2.92 6.59 -3.29
CA GLN A 115 -3.64 6.04 -4.43
C GLN A 115 -4.24 7.17 -5.28
N GLU A 116 -4.35 6.95 -6.59
CA GLU A 116 -5.01 7.90 -7.51
C GLU A 116 -6.55 7.80 -7.48
N LYS A 117 -7.09 6.68 -7.03
CA LYS A 117 -8.54 6.43 -6.91
C LYS A 117 -8.85 5.52 -5.74
N VAL A 118 -10.04 5.68 -5.19
CA VAL A 118 -10.56 4.81 -4.13
C VAL A 118 -10.86 3.42 -4.68
N ASN A 119 -10.39 2.39 -4.00
CA ASN A 119 -10.59 0.99 -4.35
C ASN A 119 -10.65 0.11 -3.08
N ARG A 120 -10.75 -1.20 -3.24
CA ARG A 120 -10.86 -2.16 -2.12
C ARG A 120 -9.63 -2.23 -1.21
N ASN A 121 -8.48 -1.70 -1.65
CA ASN A 121 -7.25 -1.66 -0.84
C ASN A 121 -7.08 -0.30 -0.15
N THR A 122 -8.05 0.61 -0.25
CA THR A 122 -8.00 1.89 0.44
C THR A 122 -8.27 1.69 1.93
N HIS A 123 -7.36 2.13 2.79
CA HIS A 123 -7.51 2.09 4.24
C HIS A 123 -7.97 3.42 4.82
N TYR A 124 -7.45 4.51 4.25
CA TYR A 124 -7.82 5.86 4.68
C TYR A 124 -8.24 6.72 3.50
N LEU A 125 -9.31 7.47 3.69
CA LEU A 125 -9.68 8.57 2.82
C LEU A 125 -9.51 9.88 3.59
N ILE A 126 -8.48 10.67 3.21
CA ILE A 126 -8.24 11.99 3.80
C ILE A 126 -8.95 13.04 2.96
N HIS A 127 -9.85 13.83 3.59
CA HIS A 127 -10.71 14.77 2.86
C HIS A 127 -10.71 16.17 3.47
N SER A 128 -11.05 17.17 2.64
CA SER A 128 -11.21 18.56 3.02
C SER A 128 -12.67 18.92 3.28
N ASN A 129 -13.36 18.32 4.20
CA ASN A 129 -14.77 18.63 4.57
C ASN A 129 -15.80 18.67 3.39
N LYS A 130 -15.43 18.44 2.15
CA LYS A 130 -16.33 18.31 1.00
C LYS A 130 -16.90 16.90 0.96
N ARG A 131 -17.91 16.67 1.79
CA ARG A 131 -18.68 15.43 1.76
C ARG A 131 -19.50 15.41 0.46
N GLY A 132 -19.20 14.48 -0.44
CA GLY A 132 -20.00 14.33 -1.67
C GLY A 132 -19.21 14.25 -2.97
N SER A 133 -17.88 14.21 -2.92
CA SER A 133 -17.08 13.90 -4.09
C SER A 133 -17.42 12.50 -4.63
N LYS A 134 -17.14 12.24 -5.88
CA LYS A 134 -17.31 10.90 -6.50
C LYS A 134 -16.54 9.82 -5.71
N ASN A 135 -15.32 10.15 -5.27
CA ASN A 135 -14.48 9.23 -4.52
C ASN A 135 -14.99 9.01 -3.09
N TYR A 136 -15.52 10.05 -2.45
CA TYR A 136 -16.17 9.95 -1.15
C TYR A 136 -17.38 8.98 -1.18
N LYS A 137 -18.26 9.13 -2.20
CA LYS A 137 -19.39 8.22 -2.42
C LYS A 137 -18.92 6.79 -2.68
N LYS A 138 -17.88 6.62 -3.51
CA LYS A 138 -17.32 5.29 -3.79
C LYS A 138 -16.75 4.63 -2.54
N ALA A 139 -16.12 5.39 -1.64
CA ALA A 139 -15.64 4.85 -0.36
C ALA A 139 -16.80 4.38 0.52
N LEU A 140 -17.93 5.12 0.57
CA LEU A 140 -19.11 4.68 1.30
C LEU A 140 -19.69 3.39 0.72
N GLU A 141 -19.79 3.26 -0.61
CA GLU A 141 -20.23 2.03 -1.26
C GLU A 141 -19.37 0.84 -0.86
N LEU A 142 -18.04 1.03 -0.83
CA LEU A 142 -17.11 -0.03 -0.43
C LEU A 142 -17.23 -0.40 1.05
N ILE A 143 -17.52 0.56 1.92
CA ILE A 143 -17.81 0.31 3.35
C ILE A 143 -19.09 -0.52 3.48
N ASP A 144 -20.14 -0.19 2.72
CA ASP A 144 -21.39 -0.96 2.70
C ASP A 144 -21.16 -2.40 2.17
N GLU A 145 -20.15 -2.59 1.30
CA GLU A 145 -19.67 -3.89 0.83
C GLU A 145 -18.78 -4.63 1.87
N GLY A 146 -18.56 -4.05 3.05
CA GLY A 146 -17.76 -4.65 4.13
C GLY A 146 -16.27 -4.31 4.15
N GLN A 147 -15.85 -3.26 3.42
CA GLN A 147 -14.47 -2.78 3.49
C GLN A 147 -14.27 -1.85 4.70
N ASP A 148 -13.13 -1.96 5.38
CA ASP A 148 -12.76 -1.07 6.49
C ASP A 148 -11.98 0.14 5.96
N ILE A 149 -12.71 1.17 5.51
CA ILE A 149 -12.13 2.44 5.07
C ILE A 149 -12.42 3.50 6.13
N GLN A 150 -11.36 4.08 6.67
CA GLN A 150 -11.47 5.14 7.68
C GLN A 150 -11.47 6.52 7.01
N PHE A 151 -12.48 7.33 7.34
CA PHE A 151 -12.52 8.73 6.90
C PHE A 151 -11.80 9.61 7.90
N LEU A 152 -10.84 10.40 7.40
CA LEU A 152 -10.07 11.31 8.21
C LEU A 152 -10.10 12.72 7.60
N SER A 153 -10.54 13.70 8.36
CA SER A 153 -10.45 15.07 7.88
C SER A 153 -8.99 15.52 7.82
N ILE A 154 -8.64 16.39 6.87
CA ILE A 154 -7.27 16.95 6.79
C ILE A 154 -6.86 17.64 8.09
N TYR A 155 -7.80 18.25 8.80
CA TYR A 155 -7.53 18.92 10.07
C TYR A 155 -7.22 17.92 11.19
N ASP A 156 -7.93 16.80 11.25
CA ASP A 156 -7.66 15.74 12.21
C ASP A 156 -6.33 15.06 11.90
N PHE A 157 -6.04 14.83 10.61
CA PHE A 157 -4.74 14.32 10.18
C PHE A 157 -3.59 15.22 10.62
N ILE A 158 -3.70 16.55 10.37
CA ILE A 158 -2.70 17.54 10.80
C ILE A 158 -2.55 17.56 12.31
N LYS A 159 -3.65 17.50 13.07
CA LYS A 159 -3.62 17.46 14.52
C LYS A 159 -2.90 16.21 15.03
N GLN A 160 -3.19 15.06 14.45
CA GLN A 160 -2.59 13.78 14.82
C GLN A 160 -1.11 13.69 14.46
N THR A 161 -0.72 14.22 13.31
CA THR A 161 0.66 14.15 12.78
C THR A 161 1.51 15.35 13.18
N LYS A 162 0.93 16.40 13.75
CA LYS A 162 1.57 17.71 14.05
C LYS A 162 2.20 18.37 12.80
N LEU A 163 1.66 18.05 11.62
CA LEU A 163 2.14 18.57 10.35
C LEU A 163 1.94 20.09 10.28
N LYS A 164 2.95 20.83 9.81
CA LYS A 164 2.84 22.25 9.56
C LYS A 164 2.45 22.48 8.10
N GLY A 165 1.43 23.29 7.85
CA GLY A 165 1.10 23.70 6.49
C GLY A 165 2.20 24.58 5.89
N GLU A 166 2.32 24.56 4.57
CA GLU A 166 3.19 25.47 3.82
C GLU A 166 2.66 26.91 3.97
N LYS A 167 3.62 27.87 4.09
CA LYS A 167 3.32 29.31 4.21
C LYS A 167 2.98 29.90 2.86
#